data_289f1acbc770568997d86602ef3b5acf
#
_entry.id   289f1acbc770568997d86602ef3b5acf
#
_cell.length_a   1.000
_cell.length_b   1.000
_cell.length_c   1.000
_cell.angle_alpha   90.00
_cell.angle_beta   90.00
_cell.angle_gamma   90.00
#
_symmetry.space_group_name_H-M   'P 1'
#
loop_
_entity.id
_entity.type
_entity.pdbx_description
1 polymer ?
#
loop_
_entity_poly.entity_id
_entity_poly.type
_entity_poly.pdbx_seq_one_letter_code
_entity_poly.pdbx_strand_id
1 'polypeptide(L)'
;RNFFSVRKGNILHAYTTVCFLQFQSIWRIWLLCRCINKVKETFCTCQRILQLCDNAGNLKLIFDRPRKNTVKVLLLFDSGGSMRPYSEMCSQLFQAAHKSNHFKDLKVYYFHNCVYQDLFTDPSCHRNFKADTMKILHNIDSEYKVIAVGDATMSPSELLYPGGASYRNDYNKETGLEWIKRIKSRYPHMVWLNPIAERRWAHTYGNSTIGLIRNEVPMFELSLSGLDAAIKKLLVNR
;
A
#
# COMPACT_ATOMS: atom_id res chain seq x y z
N ARG A 1 28.74 26.07 -41.77
CA ARG A 1 28.82 24.68 -42.25
C ARG A 1 28.79 23.75 -41.04
N ASN A 2 27.65 23.00 -40.93
CA ASN A 2 27.49 21.77 -40.18
C ASN A 2 27.85 21.72 -38.67
N PHE A 3 26.90 22.14 -37.86
CA PHE A 3 26.77 21.67 -36.49
C PHE A 3 25.28 21.64 -36.13
N PHE A 4 24.55 20.58 -36.49
CA PHE A 4 23.26 20.24 -35.91
C PHE A 4 22.78 18.91 -36.46
N SER A 5 23.28 17.81 -35.92
CA SER A 5 22.67 16.50 -36.19
C SER A 5 23.09 15.41 -35.18
N VAL A 6 23.01 15.67 -33.90
CA VAL A 6 23.07 14.57 -32.90
C VAL A 6 22.30 15.02 -31.64
N ARG A 7 20.98 15.03 -31.63
CA ARG A 7 20.16 15.12 -30.42
C ARG A 7 18.72 14.63 -30.51
N LYS A 8 18.29 14.07 -31.62
CA LYS A 8 16.92 13.53 -31.69
C LYS A 8 16.76 12.05 -31.30
N GLY A 9 17.83 11.28 -31.28
CA GLY A 9 17.76 9.83 -30.91
C GLY A 9 17.58 9.55 -29.42
N ASN A 10 18.20 10.36 -28.57
CA ASN A 10 18.20 10.08 -27.10
C ASN A 10 16.91 10.50 -26.39
N ILE A 11 16.16 11.45 -26.94
CA ILE A 11 14.90 11.90 -26.35
C ILE A 11 13.79 10.87 -26.64
N LEU A 12 13.77 10.31 -27.84
CA LEU A 12 12.77 9.28 -28.20
C LEU A 12 12.96 7.98 -27.40
N HIS A 13 14.22 7.61 -27.15
CA HIS A 13 14.53 6.42 -26.33
C HIS A 13 14.19 6.64 -24.85
N ALA A 14 14.36 7.85 -24.32
CA ALA A 14 13.93 8.20 -22.96
C ALA A 14 12.42 8.20 -22.82
N TYR A 15 11.68 8.72 -23.80
CA TYR A 15 10.21 8.71 -23.79
C TYR A 15 9.64 7.29 -23.94
N THR A 16 10.22 6.44 -24.79
CA THR A 16 9.77 5.05 -24.93
C THR A 16 10.07 4.23 -23.68
N THR A 17 11.21 4.46 -23.01
CA THR A 17 11.55 3.78 -21.75
C THR A 17 10.63 4.24 -20.61
N VAL A 18 10.32 5.52 -20.51
CA VAL A 18 9.40 6.07 -19.51
C VAL A 18 7.97 5.59 -19.75
N CYS A 19 7.48 5.58 -21.01
CA CYS A 19 6.18 5.01 -21.35
C CYS A 19 6.11 3.51 -21.09
N PHE A 20 7.18 2.75 -21.34
CA PHE A 20 7.22 1.31 -21.07
C PHE A 20 7.20 1.00 -19.57
N LEU A 21 7.88 1.81 -18.77
CA LEU A 21 7.84 1.74 -17.29
C LEU A 21 6.47 2.15 -16.73
N GLN A 22 5.81 3.15 -17.31
CA GLN A 22 4.45 3.54 -16.95
C GLN A 22 3.42 2.45 -17.28
N PHE A 23 3.52 1.81 -18.46
CA PHE A 23 2.65 0.69 -18.83
C PHE A 23 2.84 -0.51 -17.89
N GLN A 24 4.06 -0.82 -17.48
CA GLN A 24 4.34 -1.88 -16.50
C GLN A 24 3.75 -1.57 -15.12
N SER A 25 3.69 -0.31 -14.71
CA SER A 25 3.14 0.08 -13.40
C SER A 25 1.62 -0.11 -13.35
N ILE A 26 0.90 0.28 -14.39
CA ILE A 26 -0.56 0.10 -14.51
C ILE A 26 -0.90 -1.41 -14.57
N TRP A 27 -0.11 -2.19 -15.31
CA TRP A 27 -0.24 -3.65 -15.39
C TRP A 27 0.00 -4.33 -14.04
N ARG A 28 0.95 -3.82 -13.26
CA ARG A 28 1.31 -4.33 -11.92
C ARG A 28 0.16 -4.19 -10.92
N ILE A 29 -0.59 -3.09 -10.99
CA ILE A 29 -1.70 -2.82 -10.07
C ILE A 29 -2.98 -3.53 -10.53
N TRP A 30 -3.20 -3.66 -11.84
CA TRP A 30 -4.24 -4.54 -12.38
C TRP A 30 -4.02 -6.00 -11.94
N LEU A 31 -2.77 -6.47 -11.90
CA LEU A 31 -2.41 -7.77 -11.32
C LEU A 31 -2.68 -7.84 -9.81
N LEU A 32 -2.53 -6.76 -9.05
CA LEU A 32 -2.88 -6.69 -7.63
C LEU A 32 -4.35 -7.02 -7.41
N CYS A 33 -5.21 -6.37 -8.18
CA CYS A 33 -6.65 -6.64 -8.15
C CYS A 33 -6.98 -8.06 -8.62
N ARG A 34 -6.24 -8.57 -9.60
CA ARG A 34 -6.46 -9.90 -10.18
C ARG A 34 -5.93 -11.03 -9.31
N CYS A 35 -4.82 -10.83 -8.56
CA CYS A 35 -4.30 -11.84 -7.64
C CYS A 35 -5.23 -12.07 -6.44
N ILE A 36 -5.85 -11.01 -5.91
CA ILE A 36 -6.87 -11.16 -4.86
C ILE A 36 -8.05 -12.03 -5.36
N ASN A 37 -8.42 -11.89 -6.62
CA ASN A 37 -9.48 -12.70 -7.23
C ASN A 37 -8.99 -14.08 -7.69
N LYS A 38 -7.75 -14.19 -8.22
CA LYS A 38 -7.23 -15.43 -8.80
C LYS A 38 -7.04 -16.56 -7.77
N VAL A 39 -6.64 -16.24 -6.53
CA VAL A 39 -6.57 -17.25 -5.44
C VAL A 39 -7.96 -17.80 -5.14
N LYS A 40 -9.00 -16.96 -5.19
CA LYS A 40 -10.40 -17.40 -5.03
C LYS A 40 -10.93 -18.16 -6.27
N GLU A 41 -10.53 -17.74 -7.48
CA GLU A 41 -10.91 -18.41 -8.73
C GLU A 41 -10.27 -19.80 -8.86
N THR A 42 -9.02 -19.97 -8.47
CA THR A 42 -8.34 -21.28 -8.51
C THR A 42 -9.01 -22.28 -7.58
N PHE A 43 -9.40 -21.85 -6.37
CA PHE A 43 -10.14 -22.70 -5.42
C PHE A 43 -11.53 -23.07 -5.95
N CYS A 44 -12.22 -22.13 -6.60
CA CYS A 44 -13.54 -22.36 -7.23
C CYS A 44 -13.44 -23.30 -8.44
N THR A 45 -12.37 -23.20 -9.23
CA THR A 45 -12.16 -24.06 -10.41
C THR A 45 -11.89 -25.51 -9.98
N CYS A 46 -11.12 -25.73 -8.90
CA CYS A 46 -10.89 -27.07 -8.36
C CYS A 46 -12.19 -27.70 -7.82
N GLN A 47 -13.04 -26.95 -7.10
CA GLN A 47 -14.34 -27.43 -6.66
C GLN A 47 -15.28 -27.77 -7.84
N ARG A 48 -15.24 -26.98 -8.92
CA ARG A 48 -16.04 -27.26 -10.14
C ARG A 48 -15.57 -28.52 -10.88
N ILE A 49 -14.26 -28.76 -10.91
CA ILE A 49 -13.70 -30.02 -11.51
C ILE A 49 -14.09 -31.25 -10.68
N LEU A 50 -14.03 -31.13 -9.34
CA LEU A 50 -14.47 -32.23 -8.46
C LEU A 50 -15.95 -32.54 -8.63
N GLN A 51 -16.82 -31.52 -8.73
CA GLN A 51 -18.27 -31.73 -9.00
C GLN A 51 -18.56 -32.31 -10.38
N LEU A 52 -17.73 -32.08 -11.39
CA LEU A 52 -17.86 -32.75 -12.71
C LEU A 52 -17.53 -34.23 -12.63
N CYS A 53 -16.59 -34.64 -11.79
CA CYS A 53 -16.25 -36.03 -11.53
C CYS A 53 -17.38 -36.77 -10.81
N ASP A 54 -18.05 -36.12 -9.85
CA ASP A 54 -19.14 -36.69 -9.05
C ASP A 54 -20.43 -36.90 -9.87
N ASN A 55 -20.61 -36.20 -10.99
CA ASN A 55 -21.82 -36.31 -11.85
C ASN A 55 -21.63 -37.22 -13.07
N ALA A 56 -20.71 -38.17 -13.04
CA ALA A 56 -20.49 -39.16 -14.12
C ALA A 56 -20.34 -38.52 -15.52
N GLY A 57 -19.71 -37.36 -15.62
CA GLY A 57 -19.44 -36.68 -16.89
C GLY A 57 -20.60 -35.82 -17.44
N ASN A 58 -21.73 -35.73 -16.76
CA ASN A 58 -22.80 -34.82 -17.17
C ASN A 58 -22.48 -33.36 -16.82
N LEU A 59 -22.44 -32.52 -17.83
CA LEU A 59 -22.14 -31.09 -17.70
C LEU A 59 -23.34 -30.36 -17.08
N LYS A 60 -23.33 -30.14 -15.76
CA LYS A 60 -24.28 -29.26 -15.10
C LYS A 60 -23.66 -27.87 -14.96
N LEU A 61 -24.13 -26.92 -15.75
CA LEU A 61 -23.72 -25.51 -15.63
C LEU A 61 -24.34 -24.95 -14.35
N ILE A 62 -23.52 -24.81 -13.31
CA ILE A 62 -23.90 -24.13 -12.08
C ILE A 62 -23.43 -22.68 -12.23
N PHE A 63 -24.38 -21.76 -12.43
CA PHE A 63 -24.15 -20.34 -12.43
C PHE A 63 -23.99 -19.90 -10.97
N ASP A 64 -22.73 -19.68 -10.55
CA ASP A 64 -22.45 -19.07 -9.26
C ASP A 64 -22.79 -17.57 -9.36
N ARG A 65 -23.40 -17.00 -8.32
CA ARG A 65 -23.67 -15.56 -8.29
C ARG A 65 -22.35 -14.80 -8.38
N PRO A 66 -22.29 -13.68 -9.12
CA PRO A 66 -21.09 -12.87 -9.15
C PRO A 66 -20.69 -12.51 -7.72
N ARG A 67 -19.47 -12.89 -7.32
CA ARG A 67 -18.99 -12.69 -5.96
C ARG A 67 -18.93 -11.19 -5.68
N LYS A 68 -19.71 -10.72 -4.73
CA LYS A 68 -19.61 -9.34 -4.25
C LYS A 68 -18.23 -9.15 -3.62
N ASN A 69 -17.54 -8.08 -4.00
CA ASN A 69 -16.31 -7.68 -3.32
C ASN A 69 -16.63 -7.41 -1.85
N THR A 70 -15.90 -8.08 -0.96
CA THR A 70 -16.13 -8.00 0.48
C THR A 70 -14.99 -7.34 1.22
N VAL A 71 -13.87 -7.05 0.53
CA VAL A 71 -12.66 -6.53 1.15
C VAL A 71 -12.79 -5.03 1.37
N LYS A 72 -12.67 -4.59 2.61
CA LYS A 72 -12.57 -3.20 3.02
C LYS A 72 -11.11 -2.86 3.25
N VAL A 73 -10.63 -1.74 2.73
CA VAL A 73 -9.22 -1.34 2.81
C VAL A 73 -9.09 0.06 3.40
N LEU A 74 -8.18 0.20 4.35
CA LEU A 74 -7.69 1.46 4.87
C LEU A 74 -6.26 1.66 4.37
N LEU A 75 -6.07 2.66 3.52
CA LEU A 75 -4.76 3.07 3.01
C LEU A 75 -4.24 4.25 3.84
N LEU A 76 -3.00 4.13 4.31
CA LEU A 76 -2.27 5.18 5.00
C LEU A 76 -1.03 5.52 4.17
N PHE A 77 -0.96 6.74 3.62
CA PHE A 77 0.13 7.18 2.78
C PHE A 77 1.04 8.17 3.49
N ASP A 78 2.34 7.90 3.47
CA ASP A 78 3.34 8.87 3.86
C ASP A 78 3.51 9.93 2.76
N SER A 79 3.37 11.20 3.16
CA SER A 79 3.58 12.40 2.33
C SER A 79 4.81 13.19 2.77
N GLY A 80 5.73 12.58 3.53
CA GLY A 80 6.97 13.20 3.97
C GLY A 80 7.89 13.60 2.81
N GLY A 81 8.84 14.49 3.08
CA GLY A 81 9.74 15.02 2.06
C GLY A 81 10.61 13.95 1.40
N SER A 82 10.99 12.90 2.14
CA SER A 82 11.71 11.72 1.64
C SER A 82 10.92 10.89 0.64
N MET A 83 9.59 10.99 0.67
CA MET A 83 8.69 10.31 -0.27
C MET A 83 8.58 10.98 -1.65
N ARG A 84 9.12 12.18 -1.84
CA ARG A 84 9.07 12.91 -3.13
C ARG A 84 9.52 12.08 -4.34
N PRO A 85 10.64 11.33 -4.29
CA PRO A 85 11.06 10.50 -5.42
C PRO A 85 10.07 9.38 -5.79
N TYR A 86 9.19 9.04 -4.86
CA TYR A 86 8.23 7.94 -5.00
C TYR A 86 6.79 8.42 -5.20
N SER A 87 6.55 9.74 -5.23
CA SER A 87 5.22 10.36 -5.29
C SER A 87 4.42 9.91 -6.50
N GLU A 88 5.05 9.81 -7.66
CA GLU A 88 4.40 9.33 -8.89
C GLU A 88 3.94 7.87 -8.75
N MET A 89 4.80 7.01 -8.23
CA MET A 89 4.48 5.59 -8.01
C MET A 89 3.34 5.42 -6.99
N CYS A 90 3.35 6.20 -5.90
CA CYS A 90 2.29 6.21 -4.91
C CYS A 90 0.97 6.74 -5.49
N SER A 91 1.03 7.79 -6.32
CA SER A 91 -0.15 8.34 -7.01
C SER A 91 -0.77 7.32 -7.97
N GLN A 92 0.03 6.60 -8.74
CA GLN A 92 -0.43 5.53 -9.62
C GLN A 92 -1.07 4.38 -8.84
N LEU A 93 -0.48 3.96 -7.72
CA LEU A 93 -1.05 2.96 -6.81
C LEU A 93 -2.41 3.41 -6.29
N PHE A 94 -2.51 4.65 -5.81
CA PHE A 94 -3.75 5.23 -5.32
C PHE A 94 -4.84 5.28 -6.39
N GLN A 95 -4.53 5.81 -7.58
CA GLN A 95 -5.49 5.91 -8.70
C GLN A 95 -6.00 4.53 -9.12
N ALA A 96 -5.13 3.53 -9.16
CA ALA A 96 -5.55 2.19 -9.52
C ALA A 96 -6.40 1.53 -8.41
N ALA A 97 -6.06 1.73 -7.13
CA ALA A 97 -6.88 1.29 -6.03
C ALA A 97 -8.28 1.93 -6.07
N HIS A 98 -8.35 3.22 -6.38
CA HIS A 98 -9.61 3.97 -6.46
C HIS A 98 -10.46 3.61 -7.67
N LYS A 99 -9.83 3.36 -8.83
CA LYS A 99 -10.51 2.93 -10.06
C LYS A 99 -10.93 1.45 -10.02
N SER A 100 -10.36 0.67 -9.11
CA SER A 100 -10.70 -0.73 -8.99
C SER A 100 -12.04 -0.89 -8.28
N ASN A 101 -13.04 -1.46 -8.95
CA ASN A 101 -14.30 -1.88 -8.32
C ASN A 101 -14.13 -3.12 -7.43
N HIS A 102 -12.88 -3.41 -6.98
CA HIS A 102 -12.53 -4.63 -6.27
C HIS A 102 -12.62 -4.52 -4.74
N PHE A 103 -12.79 -3.30 -4.23
CA PHE A 103 -12.98 -3.09 -2.79
C PHE A 103 -14.45 -2.81 -2.48
N LYS A 104 -14.94 -3.37 -1.39
CA LYS A 104 -16.27 -3.04 -0.86
C LYS A 104 -16.28 -1.60 -0.34
N ASP A 105 -15.22 -1.19 0.30
CA ASP A 105 -14.97 0.17 0.77
C ASP A 105 -13.47 0.47 0.78
N LEU A 106 -13.11 1.70 0.47
CA LEU A 106 -11.74 2.19 0.44
C LEU A 106 -11.68 3.53 1.18
N LYS A 107 -10.99 3.56 2.30
CA LYS A 107 -10.65 4.77 3.06
C LYS A 107 -9.19 5.10 2.85
N VAL A 108 -8.89 6.38 2.66
CA VAL A 108 -7.53 6.86 2.43
C VAL A 108 -7.23 8.02 3.35
N TYR A 109 -6.11 7.94 4.02
CA TYR A 109 -5.56 9.01 4.84
C TYR A 109 -4.06 9.16 4.58
N TYR A 110 -3.55 10.32 4.91
CA TYR A 110 -2.16 10.68 4.74
C TYR A 110 -1.52 10.99 6.09
N PHE A 111 -0.22 10.78 6.19
CA PHE A 111 0.58 11.19 7.32
C PHE A 111 1.91 11.76 6.83
N HIS A 112 2.66 12.43 7.68
CA HIS A 112 3.97 12.98 7.35
C HIS A 112 5.03 12.26 8.19
N ASN A 113 5.89 11.50 7.54
CA ASN A 113 6.95 10.66 8.11
C ASN A 113 6.42 9.60 9.09
N CYS A 114 5.65 9.98 10.10
CA CYS A 114 5.13 9.08 11.11
C CYS A 114 3.66 9.34 11.42
N VAL A 115 2.96 8.32 11.90
CA VAL A 115 1.57 8.44 12.33
C VAL A 115 1.53 8.97 13.78
N TYR A 116 0.67 9.96 14.02
CA TYR A 116 0.43 10.54 15.32
C TYR A 116 -1.08 10.70 15.60
N GLN A 117 -1.43 11.59 16.55
CA GLN A 117 -2.83 11.89 16.91
C GLN A 117 -3.69 12.41 15.76
N ASP A 118 -3.06 12.97 14.72
CA ASP A 118 -3.74 13.46 13.54
C ASP A 118 -3.24 12.72 12.29
N LEU A 119 -4.18 12.20 11.51
CA LEU A 119 -4.01 11.87 10.10
C LEU A 119 -4.55 13.01 9.24
N PHE A 120 -4.39 12.93 7.93
CA PHE A 120 -4.84 13.97 7.01
C PHE A 120 -5.71 13.37 5.90
N THR A 121 -6.69 14.13 5.44
CA THR A 121 -7.54 13.75 4.31
C THR A 121 -6.95 14.17 2.95
N ASP A 122 -5.88 14.95 2.97
CA ASP A 122 -5.20 15.48 1.79
C ASP A 122 -3.68 15.26 1.87
N PRO A 123 -3.01 14.92 0.75
CA PRO A 123 -1.58 14.63 0.73
C PRO A 123 -0.68 15.83 1.09
N SER A 124 -1.18 17.06 1.05
CA SER A 124 -0.42 18.23 1.52
C SER A 124 -0.19 18.23 3.03
N CYS A 125 -0.89 17.37 3.76
CA CYS A 125 -0.89 17.31 5.23
C CYS A 125 -1.10 18.68 5.88
N HIS A 126 -1.89 19.57 5.24
CA HIS A 126 -2.18 20.89 5.77
C HIS A 126 -3.14 20.81 6.97
N ARG A 127 -3.00 21.71 7.95
CA ARG A 127 -3.79 21.72 9.20
C ARG A 127 -5.31 21.70 8.99
N ASN A 128 -5.79 22.29 7.89
CA ASN A 128 -7.21 22.32 7.56
C ASN A 128 -7.79 20.93 7.19
N PHE A 129 -6.93 19.97 6.88
CA PHE A 129 -7.29 18.61 6.49
C PHE A 129 -7.00 17.57 7.57
N LYS A 130 -6.75 18.02 8.81
CA LYS A 130 -6.54 17.14 9.95
C LYS A 130 -7.79 16.31 10.26
N ALA A 131 -7.58 15.06 10.55
CA ALA A 131 -8.57 14.10 11.01
C ALA A 131 -8.01 13.35 12.22
N ASP A 132 -8.69 13.42 13.33
CA ASP A 132 -8.30 12.77 14.59
C ASP A 132 -8.17 11.25 14.40
N THR A 133 -6.98 10.73 14.62
CA THR A 133 -6.66 9.31 14.43
C THR A 133 -7.52 8.42 15.33
N MET A 134 -7.75 8.80 16.59
CA MET A 134 -8.59 8.01 17.49
C MET A 134 -10.03 7.91 17.00
N LYS A 135 -10.61 9.01 16.50
CA LYS A 135 -11.93 9.00 15.90
C LYS A 135 -12.01 8.11 14.67
N ILE A 136 -10.97 8.14 13.82
CA ILE A 136 -10.87 7.25 12.66
C ILE A 136 -10.88 5.79 13.10
N LEU A 137 -10.01 5.43 14.09
CA LEU A 137 -9.93 4.07 14.61
C LEU A 137 -11.22 3.60 15.28
N HIS A 138 -11.98 4.51 15.87
CA HIS A 138 -13.27 4.21 16.50
C HIS A 138 -14.37 3.99 15.45
N ASN A 139 -14.42 4.84 14.43
CA ASN A 139 -15.49 4.86 13.42
C ASN A 139 -15.32 3.81 12.32
N ILE A 140 -14.11 3.34 12.09
CA ILE A 140 -13.81 2.31 11.09
C ILE A 140 -13.76 0.95 11.79
N ASP A 141 -14.56 -0.01 11.29
CA ASP A 141 -14.63 -1.34 11.90
C ASP A 141 -13.31 -2.14 11.72
N SER A 142 -13.10 -3.16 12.57
CA SER A 142 -11.88 -3.96 12.59
C SER A 142 -11.72 -4.92 11.40
N GLU A 143 -12.72 -5.03 10.53
CA GLU A 143 -12.65 -5.87 9.33
C GLU A 143 -11.77 -5.25 8.22
N TYR A 144 -11.47 -3.94 8.33
CA TYR A 144 -10.59 -3.30 7.37
C TYR A 144 -9.19 -3.91 7.38
N LYS A 145 -8.66 -4.11 6.18
CA LYS A 145 -7.26 -4.46 5.96
C LYS A 145 -6.46 -3.17 5.82
N VAL A 146 -5.43 -3.00 6.65
CA VAL A 146 -4.63 -1.76 6.63
C VAL A 146 -3.39 -1.96 5.78
N ILE A 147 -3.17 -1.03 4.87
CA ILE A 147 -1.95 -0.94 4.07
C ILE A 147 -1.33 0.43 4.32
N ALA A 148 -0.20 0.47 5.01
CA ALA A 148 0.62 1.66 5.11
C ALA A 148 1.63 1.69 3.96
N VAL A 149 1.84 2.85 3.36
CA VAL A 149 2.80 3.08 2.28
C VAL A 149 3.73 4.21 2.70
N GLY A 150 5.02 3.92 2.81
CA GLY A 150 6.02 4.90 3.24
C GLY A 150 7.41 4.29 3.27
N ASP A 151 8.44 5.13 3.21
CA ASP A 151 9.83 4.68 3.19
C ASP A 151 10.35 4.25 4.58
N ALA A 152 9.63 4.61 5.64
CA ALA A 152 9.96 4.29 7.03
C ALA A 152 11.34 4.84 7.48
N THR A 153 11.82 5.91 6.84
CA THR A 153 13.16 6.49 7.10
C THR A 153 13.13 7.77 7.96
N MET A 154 12.08 7.93 8.77
CA MET A 154 11.96 9.04 9.69
C MET A 154 13.12 9.08 10.70
N SER A 155 13.32 10.22 11.36
CA SER A 155 14.26 10.33 12.46
C SER A 155 13.86 9.37 13.60
N PRO A 156 14.83 8.73 14.29
CA PRO A 156 14.53 7.95 15.51
C PRO A 156 13.74 8.75 16.55
N SER A 157 13.98 10.06 16.66
CA SER A 157 13.23 10.93 17.57
C SER A 157 11.74 11.03 17.21
N GLU A 158 11.40 11.07 15.93
CA GLU A 158 10.00 11.08 15.47
C GLU A 158 9.27 9.79 15.81
N LEU A 159 9.97 8.66 15.76
CA LEU A 159 9.37 7.36 16.03
C LEU A 159 9.29 7.03 17.52
N LEU A 160 10.31 7.39 18.32
CA LEU A 160 10.52 6.87 19.67
C LEU A 160 10.24 7.87 20.80
N TYR A 161 10.14 9.19 20.51
CA TYR A 161 9.99 10.18 21.57
C TYR A 161 8.72 11.02 21.43
N PRO A 162 8.01 11.31 22.53
CA PRO A 162 7.00 12.35 22.55
C PRO A 162 7.62 13.69 22.16
N GLY A 163 6.90 14.49 21.40
CA GLY A 163 7.42 15.77 20.85
C GLY A 163 8.50 15.61 19.79
N GLY A 164 8.77 14.39 19.32
CA GLY A 164 9.78 14.13 18.29
C GLY A 164 9.37 14.54 16.88
N ALA A 165 8.07 14.81 16.64
CA ALA A 165 7.58 15.28 15.35
C ALA A 165 8.19 16.64 15.00
N SER A 166 8.97 16.70 13.91
CA SER A 166 9.66 17.92 13.48
C SER A 166 8.83 18.75 12.48
N TYR A 167 7.76 18.17 11.97
CA TYR A 167 6.95 18.80 10.94
C TYR A 167 5.97 19.82 11.51
N ARG A 168 6.05 21.08 11.06
CA ARG A 168 5.15 22.19 11.40
C ARG A 168 5.04 22.50 12.90
N ASN A 169 6.05 22.18 13.69
CA ASN A 169 6.05 22.43 15.15
C ASN A 169 4.83 21.83 15.87
N ASP A 170 4.26 20.75 15.38
CA ASP A 170 3.20 20.03 16.05
C ASP A 170 3.81 19.13 17.15
N TYR A 171 3.38 19.34 18.40
CA TYR A 171 3.81 18.50 19.51
C TYR A 171 2.98 17.21 19.57
N ASN A 172 3.63 16.08 19.32
CA ASN A 172 3.02 14.76 19.50
C ASN A 172 3.12 14.32 20.98
N LYS A 173 2.00 14.02 21.59
CA LYS A 173 1.94 13.59 23.01
C LYS A 173 2.45 12.16 23.20
N GLU A 174 2.21 11.30 22.26
CA GLU A 174 2.60 9.89 22.25
C GLU A 174 3.57 9.64 21.09
N THR A 175 4.38 8.60 21.21
CA THR A 175 5.37 8.25 20.20
C THR A 175 4.72 7.71 18.93
N GLY A 176 5.37 7.87 17.78
CA GLY A 176 4.89 7.29 16.54
C GLY A 176 4.79 5.77 16.59
N LEU A 177 5.69 5.11 17.32
CA LEU A 177 5.68 3.66 17.49
C LEU A 177 4.45 3.19 18.27
N GLU A 178 4.03 3.94 19.30
CA GLU A 178 2.79 3.65 20.05
C GLU A 178 1.56 3.75 19.16
N TRP A 179 1.51 4.75 18.27
CA TRP A 179 0.44 4.88 17.29
C TRP A 179 0.41 3.72 16.29
N ILE A 180 1.56 3.30 15.77
CA ILE A 180 1.65 2.14 14.87
C ILE A 180 1.16 0.87 15.58
N LYS A 181 1.58 0.64 16.83
CA LYS A 181 1.12 -0.50 17.64
C LYS A 181 -0.39 -0.45 17.91
N ARG A 182 -0.94 0.72 18.19
CA ARG A 182 -2.39 0.92 18.41
C ARG A 182 -3.18 0.60 17.16
N ILE A 183 -2.74 1.08 15.99
CA ILE A 183 -3.38 0.75 14.69
C ILE A 183 -3.29 -0.75 14.44
N LYS A 184 -2.13 -1.36 14.65
CA LYS A 184 -1.92 -2.80 14.46
C LYS A 184 -2.78 -3.65 15.41
N SER A 185 -2.93 -3.23 16.65
CA SER A 185 -3.81 -3.89 17.63
C SER A 185 -5.28 -3.83 17.20
N ARG A 186 -5.73 -2.68 16.67
CA ARG A 186 -7.11 -2.50 16.20
C ARG A 186 -7.37 -3.25 14.89
N TYR A 187 -6.36 -3.32 14.00
CA TYR A 187 -6.43 -3.98 12.70
C TYR A 187 -5.35 -5.06 12.57
N PRO A 188 -5.62 -6.29 13.01
CA PRO A 188 -4.62 -7.37 12.97
C PRO A 188 -4.06 -7.66 11.58
N HIS A 189 -4.85 -7.36 10.53
CA HIS A 189 -4.44 -7.50 9.13
C HIS A 189 -3.86 -6.17 8.62
N MET A 190 -2.65 -5.86 9.05
CA MET A 190 -1.90 -4.67 8.64
C MET A 190 -0.57 -5.07 8.01
N VAL A 191 -0.20 -4.41 6.92
CA VAL A 191 1.10 -4.52 6.26
C VAL A 191 1.66 -3.12 5.94
N TRP A 192 2.96 -3.05 5.76
CA TRP A 192 3.68 -1.87 5.32
C TRP A 192 4.33 -2.11 3.96
N LEU A 193 4.09 -1.23 2.99
CA LEU A 193 4.71 -1.24 1.67
C LEU A 193 5.78 -0.15 1.60
N ASN A 194 7.02 -0.55 1.46
CA ASN A 194 8.16 0.37 1.41
C ASN A 194 8.62 0.54 -0.05
N PRO A 195 8.69 1.78 -0.58
CA PRO A 195 9.14 2.04 -1.94
C PRO A 195 10.64 1.84 -2.13
N ILE A 196 11.42 1.80 -1.05
CA ILE A 196 12.84 1.45 -1.11
C ILE A 196 12.98 -0.06 -1.31
N ALA A 197 13.84 -0.48 -2.22
CA ALA A 197 14.13 -1.90 -2.47
C ALA A 197 14.64 -2.58 -1.20
N GLU A 198 14.14 -3.78 -0.88
CA GLU A 198 14.44 -4.50 0.36
C GLU A 198 15.95 -4.67 0.61
N ARG A 199 16.72 -4.96 -0.44
CA ARG A 199 18.19 -5.10 -0.38
C ARG A 199 18.90 -3.83 0.13
N ARG A 200 18.24 -2.67 0.10
CA ARG A 200 18.79 -1.38 0.53
C ARG A 200 18.42 -1.02 1.97
N TRP A 201 17.46 -1.67 2.59
CA TRP A 201 16.95 -1.28 3.91
C TRP A 201 18.02 -1.25 4.99
N ALA A 202 18.97 -2.20 4.97
CA ALA A 202 20.08 -2.25 5.93
C ALA A 202 21.14 -1.15 5.72
N HIS A 203 21.17 -0.52 4.54
CA HIS A 203 22.21 0.42 4.13
C HIS A 203 21.69 1.83 3.87
N THR A 204 20.41 2.07 4.05
CA THR A 204 19.82 3.40 3.84
C THR A 204 19.87 4.23 5.13
N TYR A 205 19.81 5.55 4.99
CA TYR A 205 19.53 6.43 6.11
C TYR A 205 18.17 6.02 6.71
N GLY A 206 18.10 5.94 8.04
CA GLY A 206 16.86 5.46 8.70
C GLY A 206 16.72 3.92 8.77
N ASN A 207 17.78 3.15 8.52
CA ASN A 207 17.75 1.68 8.66
C ASN A 207 17.23 1.22 10.03
N SER A 208 17.54 1.95 11.09
CA SER A 208 17.08 1.67 12.46
C SER A 208 15.55 1.78 12.59
N THR A 209 14.95 2.82 12.02
CA THR A 209 13.49 3.02 12.06
C THR A 209 12.76 2.03 11.16
N ILE A 210 13.31 1.69 10.00
CA ILE A 210 12.83 0.58 9.17
C ILE A 210 12.80 -0.73 9.97
N GLY A 211 13.90 -1.04 10.70
CA GLY A 211 13.99 -2.24 11.54
C GLY A 211 12.95 -2.28 12.65
N LEU A 212 12.76 -1.17 13.35
CA LEU A 212 11.77 -1.04 14.41
C LEU A 212 10.33 -1.24 13.89
N ILE A 213 9.98 -0.60 12.76
CA ILE A 213 8.66 -0.75 12.17
C ILE A 213 8.43 -2.18 11.66
N ARG A 214 9.44 -2.82 11.06
CA ARG A 214 9.36 -4.23 10.61
C ARG A 214 9.10 -5.22 11.75
N ASN A 215 9.58 -4.93 12.94
CA ASN A 215 9.31 -5.77 14.11
C ASN A 215 7.84 -5.73 14.53
N GLU A 216 7.15 -4.62 14.27
CA GLU A 216 5.74 -4.44 14.63
C GLU A 216 4.79 -4.81 13.49
N VAL A 217 5.12 -4.44 12.24
CA VAL A 217 4.25 -4.60 11.08
C VAL A 217 5.01 -5.32 9.97
N PRO A 218 4.47 -6.41 9.39
CA PRO A 218 5.06 -7.05 8.22
C PRO A 218 5.29 -6.02 7.11
N MET A 219 6.55 -5.88 6.68
CA MET A 219 6.96 -4.92 5.67
C MET A 219 7.38 -5.66 4.39
N PHE A 220 6.97 -5.11 3.25
CA PHE A 220 7.28 -5.63 1.93
C PHE A 220 7.73 -4.48 1.03
N GLU A 221 8.60 -4.80 0.06
CA GLU A 221 8.98 -3.85 -0.97
C GLU A 221 7.76 -3.50 -1.85
N LEU A 222 7.62 -2.24 -2.24
CA LEU A 222 6.59 -1.80 -3.18
C LEU A 222 7.00 -2.22 -4.62
N SER A 223 7.01 -3.51 -4.86
CA SER A 223 7.27 -4.19 -6.12
C SER A 223 6.15 -5.20 -6.40
N LEU A 224 6.13 -5.79 -7.58
CA LEU A 224 5.10 -6.78 -7.94
C LEU A 224 5.12 -7.98 -6.98
N SER A 225 6.31 -8.52 -6.70
CA SER A 225 6.48 -9.65 -5.79
C SER A 225 6.15 -9.28 -4.33
N GLY A 226 6.56 -8.09 -3.89
CA GLY A 226 6.26 -7.61 -2.55
C GLY A 226 4.76 -7.35 -2.34
N LEU A 227 4.08 -6.82 -3.35
CA LEU A 227 2.62 -6.65 -3.32
C LEU A 227 1.88 -7.99 -3.23
N ASP A 228 2.30 -9.01 -4.00
CA ASP A 228 1.71 -10.34 -3.95
C ASP A 228 1.91 -10.96 -2.56
N ALA A 229 3.10 -10.84 -1.97
CA ALA A 229 3.39 -11.29 -0.62
C ALA A 229 2.57 -10.55 0.44
N ALA A 230 2.42 -9.23 0.33
CA ALA A 230 1.62 -8.40 1.21
C ALA A 230 0.13 -8.81 1.17
N ILE A 231 -0.42 -9.03 -0.01
CA ILE A 231 -1.81 -9.48 -0.18
C ILE A 231 -2.02 -10.85 0.46
N LYS A 232 -1.12 -11.81 0.20
CA LYS A 232 -1.18 -13.12 0.83
C LYS A 232 -1.20 -12.99 2.35
N LYS A 233 -0.34 -12.11 2.91
CA LYS A 233 -0.30 -11.85 4.35
C LYS A 233 -1.60 -11.26 4.89
N LEU A 234 -2.23 -10.34 4.14
CA LEU A 234 -3.51 -9.71 4.53
C LEU A 234 -4.70 -10.66 4.48
N LEU A 235 -4.65 -11.69 3.63
CA LEU A 235 -5.76 -12.62 3.39
C LEU A 235 -5.70 -13.87 4.26
N VAL A 236 -4.57 -14.17 4.89
CA VAL A 236 -4.45 -15.31 5.81
C VAL A 236 -5.22 -15.02 7.09
N ASN A 237 -6.35 -15.66 7.26
CA ASN A 237 -7.05 -15.72 8.54
C ASN A 237 -6.24 -16.63 9.47
N ARG A 238 -5.77 -16.09 10.57
CA ARG A 238 -5.29 -16.89 11.71
C ARG A 238 -6.44 -17.23 12.61
#